data_d07a311a03c92f29048a10d3a11e6bd1
#
_entry.id   d07a311a03c92f29048a10d3a11e6bd1
#
_cell.length_a   1.000
_cell.length_b   1.000
_cell.length_c   1.000
_cell.angle_alpha   90.00
_cell.angle_beta   90.00
_cell.angle_gamma   90.00
#
_symmetry.space_group_name_H-M   'P 1'
#
loop_
_entity.id
_entity.type
_entity.pdbx_description
1 polymer ?
#
loop_
_entity_poly.entity_id
_entity_poly.type
_entity_poly.pdbx_seq_one_letter_code
_entity_poly.pdbx_strand_id
1 'polypeptide(L)'
;MTRAGAVHELIAGTPGWRGAMLRKLRKIVRDADLEIEEDVKWKRPSNPLGSAVWSHDGMVCVGIILKERVRLSFAAGSRLPDPKKLFNAQLLGKSRAIDVAENEKLDERALKAIVKAGVRHNLAKTRPVKTRLAQTRARSRK
;
A
#
# COMPACT_ATOMS: atom_id res chain seq x y z
N MET A 1 -13.55 16.43 -7.95
CA MET A 1 -13.57 15.00 -7.52
C MET A 1 -12.64 14.80 -6.34
N THR A 2 -13.07 14.10 -5.31
CA THR A 2 -12.23 13.78 -4.17
C THR A 2 -11.21 12.71 -4.55
N ARG A 3 -10.14 12.59 -3.77
CA ARG A 3 -9.13 11.54 -3.97
C ARG A 3 -9.74 10.15 -3.87
N ALA A 4 -10.62 9.93 -2.88
CA ALA A 4 -11.33 8.66 -2.73
C ALA A 4 -12.24 8.38 -3.93
N GLY A 5 -12.86 9.41 -4.51
CA GLY A 5 -13.66 9.29 -5.72
C GLY A 5 -12.83 8.84 -6.91
N ALA A 6 -11.55 9.26 -6.97
CA ALA A 6 -10.65 8.85 -8.06
C ALA A 6 -10.38 7.35 -8.03
N VAL A 7 -10.18 6.75 -6.84
CA VAL A 7 -9.99 5.31 -6.72
C VAL A 7 -11.26 4.55 -7.09
N HIS A 8 -12.41 5.06 -6.66
CA HIS A 8 -13.70 4.48 -7.05
C HIS A 8 -13.85 4.43 -8.58
N GLU A 9 -13.48 5.51 -9.27
CA GLU A 9 -13.55 5.57 -10.73
C GLU A 9 -12.57 4.63 -11.41
N LEU A 10 -11.37 4.49 -10.85
CA LEU A 10 -10.39 3.52 -11.36
C LEU A 10 -10.97 2.12 -11.34
N ILE A 11 -11.60 1.74 -10.23
CA ILE A 11 -12.23 0.43 -10.08
C ILE A 11 -13.39 0.29 -11.09
N ALA A 12 -14.23 1.29 -11.19
CA ALA A 12 -15.37 1.27 -12.12
C ALA A 12 -14.92 1.18 -13.58
N GLY A 13 -13.77 1.78 -13.90
CA GLY A 13 -13.19 1.74 -15.23
C GLY A 13 -12.40 0.48 -15.53
N THR A 14 -12.29 -0.45 -14.59
CA THR A 14 -11.58 -1.73 -14.75
C THR A 14 -12.59 -2.85 -14.66
N PRO A 15 -13.18 -3.27 -15.81
CA PRO A 15 -14.21 -4.30 -15.79
C PRO A 15 -13.62 -5.69 -15.50
N GLY A 16 -14.51 -6.60 -15.09
CA GLY A 16 -14.14 -7.98 -14.84
C GLY A 16 -13.49 -8.23 -13.52
N TRP A 17 -12.78 -9.34 -13.42
CA TRP A 17 -12.22 -9.82 -12.15
C TRP A 17 -11.14 -8.90 -11.59
N ARG A 18 -10.40 -8.21 -12.45
CA ARG A 18 -9.32 -7.32 -12.00
C ARG A 18 -9.87 -6.13 -11.21
N GLY A 19 -10.94 -5.52 -11.68
CA GLY A 19 -11.63 -4.45 -10.94
C GLY A 19 -12.22 -4.95 -9.63
N ALA A 20 -12.84 -6.13 -9.67
CA ALA A 20 -13.39 -6.75 -8.45
C ALA A 20 -12.29 -7.07 -7.44
N MET A 21 -11.13 -7.54 -7.91
CA MET A 21 -9.99 -7.81 -7.05
C MET A 21 -9.42 -6.52 -6.46
N LEU A 22 -9.29 -5.47 -7.26
CA LEU A 22 -8.82 -4.19 -6.75
C LEU A 22 -9.77 -3.62 -5.69
N ARG A 23 -11.08 -3.79 -5.89
CA ARG A 23 -12.08 -3.38 -4.89
C ARG A 23 -11.88 -4.14 -3.58
N LYS A 24 -11.61 -5.43 -3.66
CA LYS A 24 -11.35 -6.27 -2.49
C LYS A 24 -10.07 -5.81 -1.76
N LEU A 25 -9.01 -5.57 -2.50
CA LEU A 25 -7.75 -5.08 -1.94
C LEU A 25 -7.95 -3.72 -1.27
N ARG A 26 -8.70 -2.82 -1.91
CA ARG A 26 -9.02 -1.51 -1.34
C ARG A 26 -9.71 -1.64 0.02
N LYS A 27 -10.70 -2.54 0.11
CA LYS A 27 -11.41 -2.76 1.37
C LYS A 27 -10.46 -3.26 2.46
N ILE A 28 -9.60 -4.21 2.13
CA ILE A 28 -8.62 -4.76 3.08
C ILE A 28 -7.68 -3.67 3.57
N VAL A 29 -7.15 -2.86 2.66
CA VAL A 29 -6.22 -1.77 3.00
C VAL A 29 -6.89 -0.75 3.90
N ARG A 30 -8.09 -0.33 3.57
CA ARG A 30 -8.83 0.66 4.36
C ARG A 30 -9.27 0.12 5.71
N ASP A 31 -9.62 -1.15 5.78
CA ASP A 31 -9.97 -1.80 7.06
C ASP A 31 -8.74 -1.95 7.96
N ALA A 32 -7.56 -2.10 7.37
CA ALA A 32 -6.31 -2.20 8.13
C ALA A 32 -5.93 -0.90 8.81
N ASP A 33 -6.26 0.25 8.19
CA ASP A 33 -5.95 1.57 8.73
C ASP A 33 -7.01 2.56 8.29
N LEU A 34 -7.87 2.96 9.23
CA LEU A 34 -9.00 3.85 8.94
C LEU A 34 -8.56 5.28 8.57
N GLU A 35 -7.32 5.64 8.87
CA GLU A 35 -6.78 6.97 8.54
C GLU A 35 -5.97 6.98 7.25
N ILE A 36 -5.89 5.85 6.56
CA ILE A 36 -5.11 5.78 5.33
C ILE A 36 -5.73 6.67 4.25
N GLU A 37 -4.89 7.41 3.56
CA GLU A 37 -5.31 8.26 2.46
C GLU A 37 -5.16 7.49 1.15
N GLU A 38 -6.03 7.76 0.19
CA GLU A 38 -5.95 7.12 -1.11
C GLU A 38 -6.04 8.14 -2.23
N ASP A 39 -5.35 7.86 -3.34
CA ASP A 39 -5.29 8.71 -4.50
C ASP A 39 -5.04 7.83 -5.73
N VAL A 40 -5.14 8.43 -6.91
CA VAL A 40 -4.76 7.80 -8.17
C VAL A 40 -3.62 8.61 -8.76
N LYS A 41 -2.54 7.94 -9.11
CA LYS A 41 -1.34 8.58 -9.68
C LYS A 41 -0.88 7.85 -10.93
N TRP A 42 0.05 8.46 -11.62
CA TRP A 42 0.75 7.89 -12.76
C TRP A 42 -0.15 7.53 -13.93
N LYS A 43 -1.12 8.40 -14.23
CA LYS A 43 -1.89 8.28 -15.45
C LYS A 43 -0.98 8.60 -16.65
N ARG A 44 -0.98 7.71 -17.62
CA ARG A 44 -0.17 7.86 -18.84
C ARG A 44 -0.81 7.04 -19.97
N PRO A 45 -0.42 7.25 -21.24
CA PRO A 45 -1.05 6.52 -22.36
C PRO A 45 -1.05 5.01 -22.19
N SER A 46 0.01 4.44 -21.61
CA SER A 46 0.10 3.00 -21.35
C SER A 46 -0.71 2.57 -20.13
N ASN A 47 -1.17 3.52 -19.30
CA ASN A 47 -1.95 3.26 -18.10
C ASN A 47 -2.91 4.44 -17.86
N PRO A 48 -3.92 4.60 -18.72
CA PRO A 48 -4.75 5.83 -18.70
C PRO A 48 -5.55 6.02 -17.42
N LEU A 49 -5.90 4.95 -16.73
CA LEU A 49 -6.65 5.02 -15.47
C LEU A 49 -5.74 5.30 -14.26
N GLY A 50 -4.43 5.11 -14.41
CA GLY A 50 -3.49 5.29 -13.32
C GLY A 50 -3.44 4.11 -12.36
N SER A 51 -2.82 4.33 -11.22
CA SER A 51 -2.68 3.32 -10.17
C SER A 51 -3.20 3.86 -8.85
N ALA A 52 -3.82 2.98 -8.05
CA ALA A 52 -4.30 3.35 -6.72
C ALA A 52 -3.12 3.44 -5.76
N VAL A 53 -3.01 4.54 -5.03
CA VAL A 53 -1.93 4.77 -4.09
C VAL A 53 -2.51 4.99 -2.70
N TRP A 54 -2.03 4.24 -1.73
CA TRP A 54 -2.42 4.38 -0.34
C TRP A 54 -1.24 4.89 0.47
N SER A 55 -1.49 5.92 1.27
CA SER A 55 -0.45 6.65 2.00
C SER A 55 -0.87 6.91 3.44
N HIS A 56 0.10 6.90 4.33
CA HIS A 56 -0.02 7.33 5.71
C HIS A 56 1.39 7.70 6.18
N ASP A 57 1.65 9.01 6.29
CA ASP A 57 2.99 9.54 6.50
C ASP A 57 3.99 9.02 5.46
N GLY A 58 3.58 9.03 4.21
CA GLY A 58 4.32 8.49 3.09
C GLY A 58 3.59 7.33 2.44
N MET A 59 4.08 6.90 1.30
CA MET A 59 3.47 5.81 0.55
C MET A 59 3.56 4.49 1.34
N VAL A 60 2.42 3.81 1.45
CA VAL A 60 2.34 2.48 2.06
C VAL A 60 2.34 1.41 0.98
N CYS A 61 1.37 1.47 0.09
CA CYS A 61 1.25 0.50 -0.99
C CYS A 61 0.54 1.07 -2.21
N VAL A 62 0.68 0.36 -3.33
CA VAL A 62 0.14 0.76 -4.63
C VAL A 62 -0.58 -0.42 -5.26
N GLY A 63 -1.80 -0.20 -5.72
CA GLY A 63 -2.58 -1.19 -6.46
C GLY A 63 -2.39 -0.98 -7.96
N ILE A 64 -1.89 -1.99 -8.64
CA ILE A 64 -1.54 -1.92 -10.06
C ILE A 64 -2.31 -3.02 -10.80
N ILE A 65 -3.00 -2.63 -11.89
CA ILE A 65 -3.69 -3.57 -12.76
C ILE A 65 -2.71 -4.04 -13.82
N LEU A 66 -2.40 -5.33 -13.80
CA LEU A 66 -1.60 -5.98 -14.83
C LEU A 66 -2.52 -6.81 -15.73
N LYS A 67 -1.96 -7.34 -16.83
CA LYS A 67 -2.78 -8.07 -17.81
C LYS A 67 -3.48 -9.28 -17.18
N GLU A 68 -2.76 -10.07 -16.41
CA GLU A 68 -3.28 -11.32 -15.84
C GLU A 68 -3.21 -11.37 -14.31
N ARG A 69 -2.93 -10.24 -13.68
CA ARG A 69 -2.78 -10.16 -12.23
C ARG A 69 -3.15 -8.78 -11.74
N VAL A 70 -3.49 -8.71 -10.47
CA VAL A 70 -3.58 -7.43 -9.76
C VAL A 70 -2.44 -7.43 -8.75
N ARG A 71 -1.62 -6.40 -8.78
CA ARG A 71 -0.44 -6.29 -7.94
C ARG A 71 -0.68 -5.29 -6.82
N LEU A 72 -0.31 -5.67 -5.61
CA LEU A 72 -0.23 -4.73 -4.49
C LEU A 72 1.24 -4.65 -4.10
N SER A 73 1.87 -3.51 -4.42
CA SER A 73 3.30 -3.31 -4.15
C SER A 73 3.50 -2.48 -2.89
N PHE A 74 4.54 -2.81 -2.12
CA PHE A 74 4.91 -2.12 -0.90
C PHE A 74 6.32 -1.57 -1.06
N ALA A 75 6.48 -0.25 -0.98
CA ALA A 75 7.78 0.41 -1.19
C ALA A 75 8.83 -0.08 -0.18
N ALA A 76 8.41 -0.37 1.04
CA ALA A 76 9.29 -0.87 2.10
C ALA A 76 9.15 -2.39 2.31
N GLY A 77 8.66 -3.11 1.31
CA GLY A 77 8.28 -4.52 1.45
C GLY A 77 9.35 -5.41 2.06
N SER A 78 10.62 -5.23 1.68
CA SER A 78 11.71 -6.05 2.21
C SER A 78 11.95 -5.85 3.71
N ARG A 79 11.40 -4.79 4.29
CA ARG A 79 11.54 -4.46 5.71
C ARG A 79 10.30 -4.79 6.54
N LEU A 80 9.28 -5.34 5.89
CA LEU A 80 8.02 -5.68 6.55
C LEU A 80 7.98 -7.16 6.88
N PRO A 81 7.46 -7.53 8.06
CA PRO A 81 7.31 -8.95 8.40
C PRO A 81 6.26 -9.59 7.49
N ASP A 82 6.58 -10.78 7.00
CA ASP A 82 5.71 -11.55 6.11
C ASP A 82 5.74 -13.02 6.51
N PRO A 83 5.21 -13.37 7.70
CA PRO A 83 5.28 -14.73 8.21
C PRO A 83 4.50 -15.74 7.37
N LYS A 84 3.51 -15.30 6.63
CA LYS A 84 2.71 -16.17 5.76
C LYS A 84 3.24 -16.20 4.32
N LYS A 85 4.34 -15.51 4.06
CA LYS A 85 4.99 -15.47 2.75
C LYS A 85 4.06 -15.03 1.63
N LEU A 86 3.36 -13.92 1.85
CA LEU A 86 2.46 -13.34 0.85
C LEU A 86 3.22 -12.68 -0.29
N PHE A 87 4.38 -12.07 -0.02
CA PHE A 87 5.16 -11.44 -1.08
C PHE A 87 5.65 -12.52 -2.05
N ASN A 88 5.20 -12.41 -3.29
CA ASN A 88 5.52 -13.37 -4.35
C ASN A 88 6.18 -12.71 -5.57
N ALA A 89 6.46 -11.41 -5.50
CA ALA A 89 7.18 -10.70 -6.55
C ALA A 89 8.20 -9.77 -5.91
N GLN A 90 9.44 -9.88 -6.36
CA GLN A 90 10.53 -9.01 -5.96
C GLN A 90 10.64 -7.88 -6.98
N LEU A 91 10.60 -6.65 -6.49
CA LEU A 91 10.77 -5.46 -7.31
C LEU A 91 12.15 -4.86 -7.05
N LEU A 92 12.46 -3.74 -7.70
CA LEU A 92 13.74 -3.08 -7.51
C LEU A 92 13.90 -2.59 -6.06
N GLY A 93 15.12 -2.71 -5.56
CA GLY A 93 15.47 -2.20 -4.24
C GLY A 93 14.72 -2.89 -3.12
N LYS A 94 14.12 -2.09 -2.24
CA LYS A 94 13.40 -2.57 -1.06
C LYS A 94 11.95 -2.95 -1.34
N SER A 95 11.47 -2.67 -2.54
CA SER A 95 10.07 -2.93 -2.88
C SER A 95 9.79 -4.42 -3.04
N ARG A 96 8.63 -4.84 -2.58
CA ARG A 96 8.12 -6.20 -2.76
C ARG A 96 6.65 -6.11 -3.09
N ALA A 97 6.13 -7.13 -3.76
CA ALA A 97 4.74 -7.11 -4.19
C ALA A 97 4.05 -8.44 -3.96
N ILE A 98 2.73 -8.33 -3.85
CA ILE A 98 1.83 -9.47 -3.83
C ILE A 98 1.08 -9.42 -5.14
N ASP A 99 1.30 -10.41 -6.00
CA ASP A 99 0.58 -10.54 -7.27
C ASP A 99 -0.54 -11.56 -7.08
N VAL A 100 -1.76 -11.14 -7.40
CA VAL A 100 -2.95 -11.96 -7.22
C VAL A 100 -3.52 -12.31 -8.59
N ALA A 101 -3.68 -13.60 -8.85
CA ALA A 101 -4.30 -14.10 -10.06
C ALA A 101 -5.80 -14.27 -9.87
N GLU A 102 -6.53 -14.43 -10.97
CA GLU A 102 -7.96 -14.70 -10.93
C GLU A 102 -8.26 -15.96 -10.11
N ASN A 103 -9.31 -15.89 -9.29
CA ASN A 103 -9.75 -17.00 -8.42
C ASN A 103 -8.76 -17.39 -7.30
N GLU A 104 -7.69 -16.61 -7.14
CA GLU A 104 -6.76 -16.86 -6.05
C GLU A 104 -7.36 -16.35 -4.73
N LYS A 105 -7.24 -17.15 -3.68
CA LYS A 105 -7.73 -16.76 -2.37
C LYS A 105 -6.69 -15.89 -1.66
N LEU A 106 -7.15 -14.79 -1.08
CA LEU A 106 -6.31 -13.91 -0.30
C LEU A 106 -6.42 -14.25 1.18
N ASP A 107 -5.28 -14.30 1.86
CA ASP A 107 -5.25 -14.32 3.32
C ASP A 107 -5.44 -12.88 3.80
N GLU A 108 -6.70 -12.50 4.01
CA GLU A 108 -7.05 -11.10 4.33
C GLU A 108 -6.42 -10.65 5.65
N ARG A 109 -6.39 -11.53 6.65
CA ARG A 109 -5.79 -11.20 7.96
C ARG A 109 -4.30 -10.94 7.83
N ALA A 110 -3.59 -11.80 7.09
CA ALA A 110 -2.16 -11.64 6.88
C ALA A 110 -1.87 -10.37 6.07
N LEU A 111 -2.69 -10.07 5.07
CA LEU A 111 -2.53 -8.86 4.28
C LEU A 111 -2.76 -7.60 5.12
N LYS A 112 -3.80 -7.59 5.95
CA LYS A 112 -4.03 -6.47 6.88
C LYS A 112 -2.83 -6.25 7.79
N ALA A 113 -2.22 -7.32 8.28
CA ALA A 113 -1.04 -7.22 9.14
C ALA A 113 0.13 -6.56 8.41
N ILE A 114 0.33 -6.88 7.13
CA ILE A 114 1.38 -6.27 6.32
C ILE A 114 1.10 -4.77 6.09
N VAL A 115 -0.14 -4.40 5.79
CA VAL A 115 -0.52 -2.99 5.63
C VAL A 115 -0.26 -2.21 6.92
N LYS A 116 -0.67 -2.76 8.07
CA LYS A 116 -0.42 -2.13 9.38
C LYS A 116 1.07 -1.98 9.64
N ALA A 117 1.87 -2.98 9.27
CA ALA A 117 3.32 -2.91 9.42
C ALA A 117 3.92 -1.81 8.54
N GLY A 118 3.40 -1.63 7.32
CA GLY A 118 3.81 -0.56 6.43
C GLY A 118 3.53 0.83 7.01
N VAL A 119 2.35 1.00 7.61
CA VAL A 119 1.99 2.24 8.29
C VAL A 119 2.94 2.50 9.47
N ARG A 120 3.17 1.50 10.31
CA ARG A 120 4.09 1.62 11.44
C ARG A 120 5.51 1.96 10.98
N HIS A 121 5.96 1.36 9.89
CA HIS A 121 7.27 1.65 9.31
C HIS A 121 7.39 3.13 8.93
N ASN A 122 6.36 3.68 8.28
CA ASN A 122 6.35 5.09 7.90
C ASN A 122 6.32 6.01 9.11
N LEU A 123 5.51 5.68 10.11
CA LEU A 123 5.45 6.46 11.35
C LEU A 123 6.79 6.43 12.09
N ALA A 124 7.47 5.31 12.09
CA ALA A 124 8.78 5.18 12.71
C ALA A 124 9.85 6.03 12.01
N LYS A 125 9.73 6.23 10.69
CA LYS A 125 10.63 7.10 9.93
C LYS A 125 10.45 8.58 10.26
N THR A 126 9.21 9.02 10.43
CA THR A 126 8.91 10.43 10.68
C THR A 126 9.07 10.81 12.13
N ARG A 127 8.62 9.97 13.06
CA ARG A 127 8.70 10.24 14.50
C ARG A 127 10.11 10.23 15.09
N PRO A 128 11.02 9.29 14.70
CA PRO A 128 12.33 9.23 15.35
C PRO A 128 13.15 10.52 15.27
N VAL A 129 13.01 11.29 14.20
CA VAL A 129 13.73 12.55 14.05
C VAL A 129 13.31 13.53 15.16
N LYS A 130 12.00 13.69 15.35
CA LYS A 130 11.46 14.56 16.41
C LYS A 130 11.80 14.03 17.79
N THR A 131 11.70 12.73 18.00
CA THR A 131 12.01 12.08 19.27
C THR A 131 13.48 12.22 19.61
N ARG A 132 14.38 12.02 18.64
CA ARG A 132 15.82 12.19 18.85
C ARG A 132 16.16 13.61 19.27
N LEU A 133 15.59 14.61 18.61
CA LEU A 133 15.82 16.01 18.96
C LEU A 133 15.34 16.31 20.38
N ALA A 134 14.18 15.83 20.76
CA ALA A 134 13.65 15.99 22.09
C ALA A 134 14.53 15.32 23.15
N GLN A 135 15.01 14.10 22.90
CA GLN A 135 15.89 13.37 23.79
C GLN A 135 17.25 14.05 23.92
N THR A 136 17.79 14.54 22.82
CA THR A 136 19.08 15.26 22.85
C THR A 136 18.97 16.53 23.67
N ARG A 137 17.88 17.29 23.52
CA ARG A 137 17.66 18.49 24.34
C ARG A 137 17.53 18.15 25.81
N ALA A 138 16.83 17.10 26.14
CA ALA A 138 16.67 16.65 27.53
C ALA A 138 18.03 16.24 28.14
N ARG A 139 18.85 15.52 27.34
CA ARG A 139 20.19 15.11 27.80
C ARG A 139 21.12 16.30 28.01
N SER A 140 21.08 17.31 27.13
CA SER A 140 21.95 18.46 27.25
C SER A 140 21.57 19.36 28.41
N ARG A 141 20.37 19.22 28.98
CA ARG A 141 19.96 19.95 30.19
C ARG A 141 20.42 19.31 31.47
N LYS A 142 20.93 18.12 31.42
CA LYS A 142 21.50 17.41 32.55
C LYS A 142 23.01 17.71 32.63
#